data_e1ba6ef48f2030d63d2edb7368506e45
#
_entry.id   e1ba6ef48f2030d63d2edb7368506e45
#
_cell.length_a   1.000
_cell.length_b   1.000
_cell.length_c   1.000
_cell.angle_alpha   90.00
_cell.angle_beta   90.00
_cell.angle_gamma   90.00
#
_symmetry.space_group_name_H-M   'P 1'
#
loop_
_entity.id
_entity.type
_entity.pdbx_description
1 polymer ?
#
loop_
_entity_poly.entity_id
_entity_poly.type
_entity_poly.pdbx_seq_one_letter_code
_entity_poly.pdbx_strand_id
1 'polypeptide(L)'
;MTVTCNGATVRAEDLLPALTNYGHFTSLQVRGNAVQGLDLHLQRLAKATQELFGSALAIAQVQAWMAQALQQAGQVDASMRVTVFSRCFDFRAPLASVPVDVLVAVSAPVALTAPKRVRSATWQRELPQIKHVGTFGLFAQR
;
A
#
# COMPACT_ATOMS: atom_id res chain seq x y z
N MET A 1 -13.61 -3.06 8.86
CA MET A 1 -12.32 -3.04 8.11
C MET A 1 -11.93 -4.48 7.79
N THR A 2 -11.69 -4.78 6.54
CA THR A 2 -11.23 -6.10 6.07
C THR A 2 -9.77 -5.99 5.70
N VAL A 3 -8.93 -6.94 6.15
CA VAL A 3 -7.50 -6.99 5.84
C VAL A 3 -7.13 -8.39 5.36
N THR A 4 -6.45 -8.48 4.23
CA THR A 4 -5.92 -9.73 3.68
C THR A 4 -4.42 -9.62 3.41
N CYS A 5 -3.70 -10.74 3.52
CA CYS A 5 -2.31 -10.87 3.11
C CYS A 5 -2.21 -11.95 2.04
N ASN A 6 -1.70 -11.60 0.85
CA ASN A 6 -1.63 -12.50 -0.32
C ASN A 6 -2.97 -13.19 -0.63
N GLY A 7 -4.09 -12.46 -0.47
CA GLY A 7 -5.45 -12.97 -0.68
C GLY A 7 -6.04 -13.80 0.47
N ALA A 8 -5.25 -14.21 1.46
CA ALA A 8 -5.73 -14.95 2.63
C ALA A 8 -6.03 -14.02 3.82
N THR A 9 -6.74 -14.53 4.83
CA THR A 9 -6.93 -13.80 6.10
C THR A 9 -5.57 -13.52 6.74
N VAL A 10 -5.37 -12.28 7.19
CA VAL A 10 -4.13 -11.86 7.83
C VAL A 10 -3.93 -12.60 9.17
N ARG A 11 -2.71 -13.03 9.43
CA ARG A 11 -2.30 -13.68 10.69
C ARG A 11 -1.40 -12.76 11.50
N ALA A 12 -1.27 -13.02 12.80
CA ALA A 12 -0.41 -12.19 13.66
C ALA A 12 1.05 -12.15 13.17
N GLU A 13 1.55 -13.27 12.63
CA GLU A 13 2.90 -13.36 12.07
C GLU A 13 3.12 -12.50 10.81
N ASP A 14 2.05 -12.12 10.11
CA ASP A 14 2.12 -11.23 8.95
C ASP A 14 2.37 -9.77 9.36
N LEU A 15 2.01 -9.42 10.60
CA LEU A 15 2.08 -8.04 11.08
C LEU A 15 3.50 -7.61 11.44
N LEU A 16 4.32 -8.50 11.98
CA LEU A 16 5.67 -8.17 12.41
C LEU A 16 6.55 -7.66 11.25
N PRO A 17 6.64 -8.37 10.10
CA PRO A 17 7.34 -7.85 8.92
C PRO A 17 6.73 -6.56 8.37
N ALA A 18 5.40 -6.41 8.41
CA ALA A 18 4.73 -5.20 7.97
C ALA A 18 5.07 -3.98 8.86
N LEU A 19 5.45 -4.19 10.12
CA LEU A 19 5.89 -3.15 11.07
C LEU A 19 7.38 -2.81 10.91
N THR A 20 8.13 -3.53 10.10
CA THR A 20 9.58 -3.32 9.89
C THR A 20 9.91 -1.94 9.26
N ASN A 21 8.89 -1.19 8.83
CA ASN A 21 9.03 0.12 8.21
C ASN A 21 9.86 0.12 6.89
N TYR A 22 9.96 -1.02 6.22
CA TYR A 22 10.55 -1.15 4.90
C TYR A 22 9.53 -1.73 3.92
N GLY A 23 9.13 -0.92 2.95
CA GLY A 23 8.08 -1.26 2.00
C GLY A 23 7.46 -0.01 1.39
N HIS A 24 6.47 -0.22 0.55
CA HIS A 24 5.76 0.86 -0.12
C HIS A 24 4.26 0.57 -0.22
N PHE A 25 3.48 1.57 -0.57
CA PHE A 25 2.03 1.40 -0.63
C PHE A 25 1.37 2.30 -1.64
N THR A 26 0.13 1.97 -1.96
CA THR A 26 -0.82 2.88 -2.60
C THR A 26 -2.11 2.95 -1.80
N SER A 27 -2.76 4.11 -1.85
CA SER A 27 -4.11 4.30 -1.30
C SER A 27 -5.00 4.82 -2.42
N LEU A 28 -6.18 4.28 -2.51
CA LEU A 28 -7.14 4.60 -3.55
C LEU A 28 -8.56 4.59 -3.00
N GLN A 29 -9.46 5.25 -3.72
CA GLN A 29 -10.88 5.23 -3.46
C GLN A 29 -11.56 4.36 -4.50
N VAL A 30 -12.38 3.43 -4.04
CA VAL A 30 -13.29 2.64 -4.88
C VAL A 30 -14.63 3.35 -4.88
N ARG A 31 -15.22 3.53 -6.04
CA ARG A 31 -16.57 4.07 -6.24
C ARG A 31 -17.27 3.27 -7.32
N GLY A 32 -18.43 2.69 -6.99
CA GLY A 32 -19.16 1.82 -7.90
C GLY A 32 -18.30 0.64 -8.40
N ASN A 33 -17.49 0.02 -7.55
CA ASN A 33 -16.50 -1.01 -7.88
C ASN A 33 -15.41 -0.58 -8.88
N ALA A 34 -15.28 0.72 -9.16
CA ALA A 34 -14.27 1.27 -10.06
C ALA A 34 -13.23 2.11 -9.31
N VAL A 35 -12.03 2.19 -9.85
CA VAL A 35 -10.91 3.00 -9.33
C VAL A 35 -10.40 3.90 -10.43
N GLN A 36 -10.37 5.19 -10.18
CA GLN A 36 -9.77 6.15 -11.13
C GLN A 36 -8.26 5.97 -11.19
N GLY A 37 -7.71 5.78 -12.40
CA GLY A 37 -6.27 5.65 -12.61
C GLY A 37 -5.68 4.39 -11.97
N LEU A 38 -6.40 3.28 -11.95
CA LEU A 38 -5.93 2.01 -11.37
C LEU A 38 -4.61 1.55 -11.98
N ASP A 39 -4.46 1.70 -13.29
CA ASP A 39 -3.24 1.39 -14.04
C ASP A 39 -2.01 2.14 -13.50
N LEU A 40 -2.15 3.43 -13.21
CA LEU A 40 -1.08 4.27 -12.62
C LEU A 40 -0.71 3.82 -11.20
N HIS A 41 -1.71 3.42 -10.40
CA HIS A 41 -1.45 2.86 -9.07
C HIS A 41 -0.65 1.56 -9.15
N LEU A 42 -1.00 0.67 -10.07
CA LEU A 42 -0.35 -0.63 -10.24
C LEU A 42 1.06 -0.49 -10.83
N GLN A 43 1.25 0.38 -11.83
CA GLN A 43 2.58 0.69 -12.39
C GLN A 43 3.52 1.23 -11.32
N ARG A 44 3.04 2.14 -10.47
CA ARG A 44 3.84 2.67 -9.36
C ARG A 44 4.21 1.58 -8.35
N LEU A 45 3.28 0.67 -8.03
CA LEU A 45 3.58 -0.47 -7.16
C LEU A 45 4.65 -1.37 -7.80
N ALA A 46 4.51 -1.74 -9.08
CA ALA A 46 5.48 -2.58 -9.78
C ALA A 46 6.88 -1.96 -9.79
N LYS A 47 6.97 -0.67 -10.15
CA LYS A 47 8.24 0.06 -10.19
C LYS A 47 8.91 0.12 -8.81
N ALA A 48 8.14 0.47 -7.77
CA ALA A 48 8.67 0.56 -6.41
C ALA A 48 9.07 -0.82 -5.86
N THR A 49 8.36 -1.89 -6.20
CA THR A 49 8.73 -3.27 -5.83
C THR A 49 10.09 -3.64 -6.44
N GLN A 50 10.26 -3.38 -7.73
CA GLN A 50 11.53 -3.65 -8.41
C GLN A 50 12.69 -2.86 -7.79
N GLU A 51 12.44 -1.58 -7.46
CA GLU A 51 13.48 -0.70 -6.90
C GLU A 51 13.85 -1.06 -5.47
N LEU A 52 12.88 -1.43 -4.61
CA LEU A 52 13.14 -1.72 -3.20
C LEU A 52 13.52 -3.17 -2.91
N PHE A 53 12.98 -4.12 -3.68
CA PHE A 53 13.10 -5.55 -3.39
C PHE A 53 13.79 -6.35 -4.49
N GLY A 54 14.16 -5.71 -5.61
CA GLY A 54 14.78 -6.39 -6.74
C GLY A 54 13.88 -7.46 -7.41
N SER A 55 12.58 -7.45 -7.11
CA SER A 55 11.61 -8.47 -7.52
C SER A 55 10.52 -7.90 -8.39
N ALA A 56 9.98 -8.71 -9.30
CA ALA A 56 8.80 -8.35 -10.08
C ALA A 56 7.52 -8.54 -9.25
N LEU A 57 6.59 -7.59 -9.36
CA LEU A 57 5.27 -7.68 -8.76
C LEU A 57 4.28 -8.28 -9.77
N ALA A 58 3.62 -9.37 -9.41
CA ALA A 58 2.60 -10.03 -10.24
C ALA A 58 1.30 -9.20 -10.24
N ILE A 59 1.21 -8.19 -11.12
CA ILE A 59 0.13 -7.19 -11.17
C ILE A 59 -1.26 -7.83 -11.25
N ALA A 60 -1.45 -8.82 -12.12
CA ALA A 60 -2.73 -9.52 -12.27
C ALA A 60 -3.17 -10.18 -10.95
N GLN A 61 -2.21 -10.75 -10.22
CA GLN A 61 -2.47 -11.37 -8.92
C GLN A 61 -2.84 -10.31 -7.86
N VAL A 62 -2.15 -9.16 -7.86
CA VAL A 62 -2.50 -8.04 -6.96
C VAL A 62 -3.91 -7.55 -7.23
N GLN A 63 -4.29 -7.38 -8.50
CA GLN A 63 -5.66 -7.00 -8.88
C GLN A 63 -6.69 -8.02 -8.40
N ALA A 64 -6.41 -9.33 -8.55
CA ALA A 64 -7.29 -10.38 -8.05
C ALA A 64 -7.47 -10.30 -6.51
N TRP A 65 -6.40 -10.09 -5.75
CA TRP A 65 -6.47 -9.92 -4.31
C TRP A 65 -7.22 -8.65 -3.89
N MET A 66 -7.05 -7.54 -4.62
CA MET A 66 -7.82 -6.32 -4.39
C MET A 66 -9.32 -6.53 -4.59
N ALA A 67 -9.71 -7.20 -5.69
CA ALA A 67 -11.11 -7.53 -5.97
C ALA A 67 -11.69 -8.47 -4.91
N GLN A 68 -10.96 -9.51 -4.53
CA GLN A 68 -11.34 -10.44 -3.48
C GLN A 68 -11.55 -9.75 -2.13
N ALA A 69 -10.61 -8.88 -1.72
CA ALA A 69 -10.71 -8.14 -0.46
C ALA A 69 -11.93 -7.19 -0.45
N LEU A 70 -12.23 -6.55 -1.58
CA LEU A 70 -13.41 -5.70 -1.74
C LEU A 70 -14.71 -6.51 -1.62
N GLN A 71 -14.76 -7.67 -2.27
CA GLN A 71 -15.88 -8.60 -2.18
C GLN A 71 -16.10 -9.10 -0.74
N GLN A 72 -15.02 -9.52 -0.06
CA GLN A 72 -15.09 -9.95 1.34
C GLN A 72 -15.56 -8.83 2.28
N ALA A 73 -15.24 -7.58 1.96
CA ALA A 73 -15.69 -6.42 2.73
C ALA A 73 -17.18 -6.11 2.49
N GLY A 74 -17.81 -6.67 1.46
CA GLY A 74 -19.20 -6.43 1.10
C GLY A 74 -19.49 -4.97 0.73
N GLN A 75 -18.51 -4.25 0.16
CA GLN A 75 -18.61 -2.81 -0.11
C GLN A 75 -18.46 -2.53 -1.60
N VAL A 76 -19.33 -1.68 -2.14
CA VAL A 76 -19.28 -1.14 -3.51
C VAL A 76 -18.40 0.12 -3.54
N ASP A 77 -18.49 0.92 -2.48
CA ASP A 77 -17.66 2.09 -2.24
C ASP A 77 -16.75 1.85 -1.04
N ALA A 78 -15.47 2.13 -1.18
CA ALA A 78 -14.47 1.87 -0.14
C ALA A 78 -13.25 2.79 -0.25
N SER A 79 -12.53 2.91 0.86
CA SER A 79 -11.11 3.26 0.86
C SER A 79 -10.29 1.99 0.89
N MET A 80 -9.33 1.86 -0.02
CA MET A 80 -8.44 0.71 -0.10
C MET A 80 -6.99 1.14 0.00
N ARG A 81 -6.20 0.40 0.78
CA ARG A 81 -4.75 0.53 0.85
C ARG A 81 -4.11 -0.79 0.48
N VAL A 82 -3.19 -0.75 -0.48
CA VAL A 82 -2.35 -1.88 -0.88
C VAL A 82 -0.94 -1.58 -0.43
N THR A 83 -0.40 -2.42 0.44
CA THR A 83 0.96 -2.30 0.97
C THR A 83 1.78 -3.50 0.53
N VAL A 84 2.96 -3.23 -0.02
CA VAL A 84 3.95 -4.25 -0.43
C VAL A 84 5.11 -4.20 0.55
N PHE A 85 5.47 -5.36 1.08
CA PHE A 85 6.57 -5.58 2.02
C PHE A 85 7.19 -6.95 1.75
N SER A 86 8.17 -7.38 2.54
CA SER A 86 8.73 -8.72 2.44
C SER A 86 8.95 -9.31 3.82
N ARG A 87 8.50 -10.56 4.02
CA ARG A 87 8.86 -11.38 5.21
C ARG A 87 10.31 -11.84 5.17
N CYS A 88 10.92 -11.82 4.00
CA CYS A 88 12.29 -12.28 3.77
C CYS A 88 13.31 -11.11 3.79
N PHE A 89 12.86 -9.88 4.08
CA PHE A 89 13.75 -8.73 4.13
C PHE A 89 14.75 -8.86 5.30
N ASP A 90 16.03 -8.80 5.00
CA ASP A 90 17.12 -8.83 5.99
C ASP A 90 17.90 -7.50 5.97
N PHE A 91 17.92 -6.81 7.11
CA PHE A 91 18.68 -5.57 7.30
C PHE A 91 20.20 -5.73 7.09
N ARG A 92 20.72 -6.96 7.21
CA ARG A 92 22.14 -7.27 6.97
C ARG A 92 22.46 -7.40 5.48
N ALA A 93 21.43 -7.63 4.64
CA ALA A 93 21.55 -7.77 3.20
C ALA A 93 20.47 -6.95 2.47
N PRO A 94 20.39 -5.62 2.66
CA PRO A 94 19.27 -4.80 2.21
C PRO A 94 19.13 -4.70 0.69
N LEU A 95 20.16 -5.07 -0.06
CA LEU A 95 20.19 -5.04 -1.53
C LEU A 95 19.87 -6.43 -2.15
N ALA A 96 19.66 -7.45 -1.33
CA ALA A 96 19.30 -8.78 -1.84
C ALA A 96 17.90 -8.75 -2.45
N SER A 97 17.75 -9.40 -3.61
CA SER A 97 16.42 -9.64 -4.17
C SER A 97 15.65 -10.61 -3.30
N VAL A 98 14.44 -10.22 -2.89
CA VAL A 98 13.58 -11.02 -2.01
C VAL A 98 12.16 -11.07 -2.54
N PRO A 99 11.43 -12.18 -2.32
CA PRO A 99 10.01 -12.24 -2.64
C PRO A 99 9.23 -11.23 -1.81
N VAL A 100 8.11 -10.76 -2.35
CA VAL A 100 7.27 -9.77 -1.69
C VAL A 100 5.92 -10.33 -1.29
N ASP A 101 5.36 -9.73 -0.25
CA ASP A 101 4.03 -9.97 0.26
C ASP A 101 3.16 -8.73 0.05
N VAL A 102 1.84 -8.93 -0.10
CA VAL A 102 0.90 -7.87 -0.37
C VAL A 102 -0.22 -7.86 0.66
N LEU A 103 -0.31 -6.79 1.44
CA LEU A 103 -1.44 -6.51 2.32
C LEU A 103 -2.46 -5.63 1.60
N VAL A 104 -3.71 -6.06 1.60
CA VAL A 104 -4.85 -5.27 1.12
C VAL A 104 -5.78 -4.97 2.30
N ALA A 105 -5.92 -3.71 2.63
CA ALA A 105 -6.84 -3.23 3.66
C ALA A 105 -8.00 -2.46 3.02
N VAL A 106 -9.22 -2.86 3.33
CA VAL A 106 -10.47 -2.23 2.87
C VAL A 106 -11.22 -1.66 4.07
N SER A 107 -11.61 -0.41 3.99
CA SER A 107 -12.37 0.31 5.01
C SER A 107 -13.50 1.12 4.36
N ALA A 108 -14.36 1.68 5.18
CA ALA A 108 -15.40 2.60 4.71
C ALA A 108 -14.81 3.74 3.87
N PRO A 109 -15.53 4.24 2.88
CA PRO A 109 -15.08 5.35 2.05
C PRO A 109 -14.85 6.60 2.89
N VAL A 110 -13.82 7.36 2.52
CA VAL A 110 -13.57 8.67 3.15
C VAL A 110 -14.55 9.68 2.54
N ALA A 111 -15.37 10.30 3.39
CA ALA A 111 -16.19 11.41 3.00
C ALA A 111 -15.35 12.67 2.81
N LEU A 112 -15.79 13.56 1.90
CA LEU A 112 -15.23 14.91 1.81
C LEU A 112 -15.47 15.64 3.14
N THR A 113 -14.39 16.12 3.72
CA THR A 113 -14.45 16.91 4.96
C THR A 113 -14.71 18.38 4.65
N ALA A 114 -15.18 19.13 5.64
CA ALA A 114 -15.29 20.58 5.55
C ALA A 114 -13.96 21.24 5.12
N PRO A 115 -13.98 22.45 4.53
CA PRO A 115 -12.78 23.20 4.18
C PRO A 115 -11.82 23.30 5.37
N LYS A 116 -10.52 23.14 5.10
CA LYS A 116 -9.46 23.21 6.12
C LYS A 116 -8.57 24.43 5.91
N ARG A 117 -8.13 25.01 7.02
CA ARG A 117 -7.04 26.00 6.97
C ARG A 117 -5.72 25.24 6.79
N VAL A 118 -4.91 25.67 5.83
CA VAL A 118 -3.62 25.06 5.51
C VAL A 118 -2.52 26.11 5.55
N ARG A 119 -1.29 25.66 5.76
CA ARG A 119 -0.06 26.45 5.61
C ARG A 119 0.91 25.72 4.70
N SER A 120 1.79 26.44 4.03
CA SER A 120 2.90 25.86 3.31
C SER A 120 4.01 25.42 4.28
N ALA A 121 4.71 24.33 3.93
CA ALA A 121 5.91 23.87 4.62
C ALA A 121 6.94 23.46 3.59
N THR A 122 8.22 23.82 3.80
CA THR A 122 9.33 23.38 2.97
C THR A 122 9.78 22.02 3.50
N TRP A 123 9.36 20.97 2.81
CA TRP A 123 9.73 19.60 3.15
C TRP A 123 9.68 18.71 1.91
N GLN A 124 10.64 17.79 1.82
CA GLN A 124 10.68 16.80 0.75
C GLN A 124 10.82 15.41 1.37
N ARG A 125 10.05 14.46 0.85
CA ARG A 125 10.19 13.04 1.22
C ARG A 125 11.53 12.51 0.70
N GLU A 126 12.20 11.70 1.50
CA GLU A 126 13.27 10.84 1.02
C GLU A 126 12.72 9.91 -0.06
N LEU A 127 13.48 9.68 -1.13
CA LEU A 127 13.03 8.90 -2.30
C LEU A 127 11.63 9.29 -2.77
N PRO A 128 11.40 10.54 -3.23
CA PRO A 128 10.07 11.09 -3.47
C PRO A 128 9.28 10.32 -4.54
N GLN A 129 9.97 9.60 -5.43
CA GLN A 129 9.37 8.73 -6.44
C GLN A 129 8.72 7.47 -5.84
N ILE A 130 9.12 7.04 -4.63
CA ILE A 130 8.57 5.90 -3.92
C ILE A 130 7.58 6.37 -2.86
N LYS A 131 6.36 5.84 -2.89
CA LYS A 131 5.41 6.03 -1.81
C LYS A 131 5.69 5.00 -0.70
N HIS A 132 6.84 5.16 -0.01
CA HIS A 132 7.30 4.23 1.02
C HIS A 132 6.48 4.35 2.32
N VAL A 133 6.54 3.31 3.16
CA VAL A 133 5.79 3.23 4.43
C VAL A 133 6.36 4.14 5.52
N GLY A 134 7.60 4.61 5.39
CA GLY A 134 8.22 5.59 6.28
C GLY A 134 7.60 6.97 6.15
N THR A 135 6.43 7.17 6.77
CA THR A 135 5.60 8.38 6.63
C THR A 135 5.74 9.36 7.80
N PHE A 136 6.67 9.11 8.74
CA PHE A 136 6.85 9.94 9.93
C PHE A 136 7.06 11.42 9.57
N GLY A 137 8.04 11.73 8.70
CA GLY A 137 8.34 13.10 8.29
C GLY A 137 7.14 13.82 7.64
N LEU A 138 6.32 13.08 6.86
CA LEU A 138 5.09 13.62 6.28
C LEU A 138 4.07 14.03 7.37
N PHE A 139 3.88 13.18 8.38
CA PHE A 139 2.91 13.45 9.44
C PHE A 139 3.42 14.50 10.45
N ALA A 140 4.72 14.60 10.63
CA ALA A 140 5.31 15.65 11.47
C ALA A 140 5.10 17.07 10.93
N GLN A 141 4.74 17.23 9.64
CA GLN A 141 4.43 18.52 9.03
C GLN A 141 2.94 18.92 9.11
N ARG A 142 2.08 18.10 9.73
CA ARG A 142 0.63 18.33 9.82
C ARG A 142 0.20 19.12 11.05
#